data_6f2bea97cfe5b7549c85a48b2970b37f
#
_entry.id   6f2bea97cfe5b7549c85a48b2970b37f
#
_cell.length_a   1.000
_cell.length_b   1.000
_cell.length_c   1.000
_cell.angle_alpha   90.00
_cell.angle_beta   90.00
_cell.angle_gamma   90.00
#
_symmetry.space_group_name_H-M   'P 1'
#
loop_
_entity.id
_entity.type
_entity.pdbx_description
1 polymer ?
#
loop_
_entity_poly.entity_id
_entity_poly.type
_entity_poly.pdbx_seq_one_letter_code
_entity_poly.pdbx_strand_id
1 'polypeptide(L)'
;MIKYNEGKGGICMEVTFFGTSAGLPTKERNTQAIALNLEPFSNSIWLFDVGEGTQHQILHHSIKLGKVDHIFITHMHGDHIFGLPGLLTSRSFQGGEDKPLTVIGPRGLQQFIETTLRLSESHLNYPITYI
;
A
#
# COMPACT_ATOMS: atom_id res chain seq x y z
N MET A 1 0.52 -13.81 -7.86
CA MET A 1 -0.26 -12.89 -8.70
C MET A 1 -1.46 -13.64 -9.28
N ILE A 2 -2.67 -13.11 -9.10
CA ILE A 2 -3.90 -13.66 -9.68
C ILE A 2 -4.39 -12.66 -10.72
N LYS A 3 -4.56 -13.10 -11.96
CA LYS A 3 -5.12 -12.29 -13.05
C LYS A 3 -6.55 -12.76 -13.32
N TYR A 4 -7.49 -11.86 -13.22
CA TYR A 4 -8.87 -12.10 -13.65
C TYR A 4 -9.09 -11.54 -15.06
N ASN A 5 -9.51 -12.38 -15.99
CA ASN A 5 -9.73 -12.01 -17.39
C ASN A 5 -11.17 -12.37 -17.82
N GLU A 6 -11.96 -11.38 -18.20
CA GLU A 6 -13.28 -11.59 -18.79
C GLU A 6 -13.21 -11.65 -20.32
N GLY A 7 -12.95 -12.84 -20.85
CA GLY A 7 -13.12 -13.15 -22.28
C GLY A 7 -12.05 -12.58 -23.23
N LYS A 8 -12.15 -12.92 -24.51
CA LYS A 8 -11.22 -12.51 -25.57
C LYS A 8 -11.23 -10.98 -25.76
N GLY A 9 -10.15 -10.33 -25.33
CA GLY A 9 -9.97 -8.86 -25.41
C GLY A 9 -10.41 -8.10 -24.16
N GLY A 10 -10.70 -8.79 -23.05
CA GLY A 10 -11.13 -8.18 -21.79
C GLY A 10 -10.03 -7.43 -21.06
N ILE A 11 -10.41 -6.36 -20.38
CA ILE A 11 -9.59 -5.58 -19.47
C ILE A 11 -9.33 -6.45 -18.24
N CYS A 12 -8.05 -6.63 -17.87
CA CYS A 12 -7.65 -7.52 -16.78
C CYS A 12 -7.34 -6.73 -15.50
N MET A 13 -8.04 -7.04 -14.42
CA MET A 13 -7.61 -6.65 -13.07
C MET A 13 -6.54 -7.63 -12.58
N GLU A 14 -5.54 -7.10 -11.89
CA GLU A 14 -4.46 -7.91 -11.33
C GLU A 14 -4.41 -7.76 -9.82
N VAL A 15 -4.41 -8.88 -9.09
CA VAL A 15 -4.21 -8.92 -7.65
C VAL A 15 -2.82 -9.47 -7.36
N THR A 16 -2.02 -8.69 -6.63
CA THR A 16 -0.67 -9.08 -6.21
C THR A 16 -0.62 -9.23 -4.69
N PHE A 17 -0.16 -10.37 -4.21
CA PHE A 17 0.08 -10.61 -2.78
C PHE A 17 1.54 -10.33 -2.46
N PHE A 18 1.82 -9.32 -1.65
CA PHE A 18 3.17 -9.00 -1.15
C PHE A 18 3.49 -9.75 0.12
N GLY A 19 2.48 -10.12 0.90
CA GLY A 19 2.62 -10.88 2.12
C GLY A 19 1.30 -11.51 2.53
N THR A 20 1.41 -12.71 3.10
CA THR A 20 0.27 -13.54 3.51
C THR A 20 0.48 -14.20 4.88
N SER A 21 1.52 -13.82 5.62
CA SER A 21 1.78 -14.33 6.95
C SER A 21 1.00 -13.54 8.00
N ALA A 22 0.46 -14.23 8.99
CA ALA A 22 -0.30 -13.64 10.08
C ALA A 22 0.60 -13.37 11.30
N GLY A 23 0.51 -12.17 11.86
CA GLY A 23 1.21 -11.74 13.09
C GLY A 23 2.68 -11.40 12.89
N LEU A 24 3.46 -12.28 12.29
CA LEU A 24 4.89 -12.13 12.08
C LEU A 24 5.32 -12.70 10.72
N PRO A 25 6.43 -12.19 10.13
CA PRO A 25 6.94 -12.76 8.89
C PRO A 25 7.56 -14.14 9.13
N THR A 26 7.60 -14.95 8.08
CA THR A 26 8.37 -16.18 7.99
C THR A 26 9.51 -16.02 6.98
N LYS A 27 10.35 -17.06 6.81
CA LYS A 27 11.40 -17.04 5.77
C LYS A 27 10.81 -16.95 4.37
N GLU A 28 9.63 -17.51 4.14
CA GLU A 28 8.98 -17.63 2.83
C GLU A 28 7.87 -16.61 2.61
N ARG A 29 7.35 -15.99 3.70
CA ARG A 29 6.18 -15.11 3.62
C ARG A 29 6.36 -13.86 4.46
N ASN A 30 6.11 -12.71 3.85
CA ASN A 30 6.01 -11.45 4.57
C ASN A 30 4.63 -11.27 5.22
N THR A 31 4.50 -10.29 6.11
CA THR A 31 3.24 -9.90 6.74
C THR A 31 2.26 -9.32 5.71
N GLN A 32 1.00 -9.15 6.11
CA GLN A 32 -0.13 -8.89 5.22
C GLN A 32 0.02 -7.63 4.38
N ALA A 33 -0.03 -7.81 3.06
CA ALA A 33 -0.21 -6.71 2.09
C ALA A 33 -0.66 -7.25 0.73
N ILE A 34 -1.66 -6.59 0.14
CA ILE A 34 -2.23 -6.97 -1.16
C ILE A 34 -2.38 -5.71 -2.02
N ALA A 35 -2.03 -5.79 -3.30
CA ALA A 35 -2.34 -4.74 -4.27
C ALA A 35 -3.42 -5.20 -5.25
N LEU A 36 -4.35 -4.31 -5.54
CA LEU A 36 -5.29 -4.42 -6.64
C LEU A 36 -4.90 -3.40 -7.71
N ASN A 37 -4.45 -3.89 -8.86
CA ASN A 37 -4.08 -3.06 -9.99
C ASN A 37 -5.30 -2.76 -10.86
N LEU A 38 -5.72 -1.51 -10.88
CA LEU A 38 -6.84 -0.98 -11.66
C LEU A 38 -6.36 -0.11 -12.83
N GLU A 39 -5.06 -0.10 -13.15
CA GLU A 39 -4.49 0.75 -14.21
C GLU A 39 -5.26 0.66 -15.54
N PRO A 40 -5.73 -0.52 -15.98
CA PRO A 40 -6.49 -0.61 -17.22
C PRO A 40 -7.82 0.16 -17.20
N PHE A 41 -8.36 0.45 -16.00
CA PHE A 41 -9.66 1.12 -15.83
C PHE A 41 -9.53 2.58 -15.43
N SER A 42 -8.62 2.89 -14.50
CA SER A 42 -8.55 4.19 -13.82
C SER A 42 -7.14 4.70 -13.57
N ASN A 43 -6.11 4.04 -14.09
CA ASN A 43 -4.70 4.35 -13.84
C ASN A 43 -4.37 4.43 -12.33
N SER A 44 -5.01 3.57 -11.54
CA SER A 44 -5.00 3.56 -10.09
C SER A 44 -4.53 2.20 -9.55
N ILE A 45 -3.87 2.21 -8.41
CA ILE A 45 -3.52 1.00 -7.65
C ILE A 45 -4.00 1.19 -6.22
N TRP A 46 -4.70 0.19 -5.70
CA TRP A 46 -5.17 0.16 -4.33
C TRP A 46 -4.36 -0.85 -3.52
N LEU A 47 -3.94 -0.45 -2.31
CA LEU A 47 -3.33 -1.37 -1.35
C LEU A 47 -4.33 -1.73 -0.25
N PHE A 48 -4.30 -2.99 0.15
CA PHE A 48 -5.06 -3.52 1.30
C PHE A 48 -4.06 -4.05 2.32
N ASP A 49 -4.00 -3.40 3.47
CA ASP A 49 -3.01 -3.56 4.51
C ASP A 49 -1.58 -3.27 4.04
N VAL A 50 -0.74 -2.84 4.96
CA VAL A 50 0.65 -2.52 4.71
C VAL A 50 1.47 -3.03 5.89
N GLY A 51 1.71 -4.33 5.89
CA GLY A 51 2.55 -4.97 6.88
C GLY A 51 4.02 -4.60 6.75
N GLU A 52 4.80 -4.94 7.75
CA GLU A 52 6.23 -4.69 7.81
C GLU A 52 6.94 -5.18 6.52
N GLY A 53 7.80 -4.35 5.96
CA GLY A 53 8.58 -4.68 4.78
C GLY A 53 7.81 -4.69 3.46
N THR A 54 6.56 -4.24 3.41
CA THR A 54 5.77 -4.17 2.17
C THR A 54 6.48 -3.37 1.07
N GLN A 55 7.11 -2.25 1.41
CA GLN A 55 7.87 -1.45 0.43
C GLN A 55 9.04 -2.23 -0.20
N HIS A 56 9.65 -3.15 0.52
CA HIS A 56 10.71 -4.02 -0.01
C HIS A 56 10.12 -5.07 -0.96
N GLN A 57 8.99 -5.67 -0.62
CA GLN A 57 8.31 -6.64 -1.47
C GLN A 57 7.86 -6.01 -2.80
N ILE A 58 7.37 -4.78 -2.77
CA ILE A 58 6.95 -4.05 -3.98
C ILE A 58 8.11 -3.90 -4.99
N LEU A 59 9.36 -3.77 -4.53
CA LEU A 59 10.53 -3.66 -5.41
C LEU A 59 10.72 -4.88 -6.34
N HIS A 60 10.20 -6.04 -5.97
CA HIS A 60 10.27 -7.27 -6.77
C HIS A 60 9.12 -7.43 -7.77
N HIS A 61 8.25 -6.43 -7.88
CA HIS A 61 7.07 -6.44 -8.75
C HIS A 61 7.05 -5.20 -9.65
N SER A 62 6.19 -5.23 -10.67
CA SER A 62 6.00 -4.09 -11.60
C SER A 62 5.14 -2.96 -11.03
N ILE A 63 4.65 -3.08 -9.81
CA ILE A 63 3.84 -2.08 -9.12
C ILE A 63 4.65 -0.80 -8.86
N LYS A 64 4.09 0.35 -9.25
CA LYS A 64 4.69 1.66 -9.04
C LYS A 64 4.00 2.38 -7.88
N LEU A 65 4.73 2.68 -6.81
CA LEU A 65 4.18 3.36 -5.62
C LEU A 65 3.51 4.71 -5.96
N GLY A 66 4.02 5.44 -6.93
CA GLY A 66 3.43 6.70 -7.37
C GLY A 66 2.04 6.58 -7.98
N LYS A 67 1.59 5.37 -8.33
CA LYS A 67 0.24 5.07 -8.82
C LYS A 67 -0.70 4.56 -7.73
N VAL A 68 -0.19 4.29 -6.54
CA VAL A 68 -1.01 3.95 -5.39
C VAL A 68 -1.71 5.22 -4.93
N ASP A 69 -3.03 5.27 -5.05
CA ASP A 69 -3.86 6.41 -4.67
C ASP A 69 -4.86 6.10 -3.54
N HIS A 70 -5.06 4.82 -3.21
CA HIS A 70 -5.87 4.38 -2.08
C HIS A 70 -5.13 3.31 -1.27
N ILE A 71 -5.17 3.46 0.06
CA ILE A 71 -4.72 2.44 1.01
C ILE A 71 -5.87 2.14 1.97
N PHE A 72 -6.25 0.88 2.05
CA PHE A 72 -7.29 0.37 2.95
C PHE A 72 -6.64 -0.43 4.06
N ILE A 73 -6.88 -0.06 5.30
CA ILE A 73 -6.40 -0.79 6.49
C ILE A 73 -7.56 -1.48 7.16
N THR A 74 -7.47 -2.79 7.26
CA THR A 74 -8.53 -3.62 7.83
C THR A 74 -8.65 -3.45 9.34
N HIS A 75 -7.52 -3.43 10.06
CA HIS A 75 -7.46 -3.22 11.51
C HIS A 75 -6.05 -2.79 11.96
N MET A 76 -5.93 -2.37 13.21
CA MET A 76 -4.74 -1.71 13.75
C MET A 76 -3.65 -2.65 14.29
N HIS A 77 -3.70 -3.95 14.04
CA HIS A 77 -2.59 -4.84 14.41
C HIS A 77 -1.33 -4.52 13.61
N GLY A 78 -0.18 -4.68 14.24
CA GLY A 78 1.10 -4.25 13.67
C GLY A 78 1.44 -4.90 12.33
N ASP A 79 1.13 -6.18 12.16
CA ASP A 79 1.34 -6.93 10.92
C ASP A 79 0.52 -6.41 9.73
N HIS A 80 -0.39 -5.45 9.96
CA HIS A 80 -1.19 -4.78 8.94
C HIS A 80 -0.82 -3.31 8.72
N ILE A 81 -0.06 -2.68 9.64
CA ILE A 81 0.23 -1.23 9.59
C ILE A 81 1.70 -0.85 9.72
N PHE A 82 2.58 -1.75 10.18
CA PHE A 82 3.97 -1.38 10.48
C PHE A 82 4.81 -1.01 9.25
N GLY A 83 4.36 -1.35 8.06
CA GLY A 83 5.00 -0.91 6.82
C GLY A 83 4.60 0.49 6.35
N LEU A 84 3.53 1.08 6.93
CA LEU A 84 2.98 2.36 6.46
C LEU A 84 3.99 3.51 6.47
N PRO A 85 4.70 3.81 7.56
CA PRO A 85 5.57 4.98 7.60
C PRO A 85 6.66 4.95 6.52
N GLY A 86 7.31 3.80 6.38
CA GLY A 86 8.35 3.62 5.37
C GLY A 86 7.80 3.67 3.94
N LEU A 87 6.66 3.03 3.69
CA LEU A 87 6.02 3.03 2.38
C LEU A 87 5.57 4.43 1.97
N LEU A 88 4.95 5.18 2.89
CA LEU A 88 4.50 6.55 2.62
C LEU A 88 5.68 7.47 2.29
N THR A 89 6.79 7.34 3.02
CA THR A 89 8.02 8.10 2.74
C THR A 89 8.60 7.70 1.39
N SER A 90 8.72 6.41 1.09
CA SER A 90 9.22 5.92 -0.20
C SER A 90 8.37 6.40 -1.39
N ARG A 91 7.04 6.50 -1.22
CA ARG A 91 6.13 7.00 -2.25
C ARG A 91 6.47 8.42 -2.69
N SER A 92 6.92 9.28 -1.77
CA SER A 92 7.38 10.66 -2.09
C SER A 92 8.49 10.68 -3.14
N PHE A 93 9.37 9.67 -3.12
CA PHE A 93 10.53 9.59 -4.01
C PHE A 93 10.32 8.67 -5.22
N GLN A 94 9.21 7.96 -5.26
CA GLN A 94 8.90 6.96 -6.30
C GLN A 94 7.69 7.35 -7.15
N GLY A 95 7.61 8.65 -7.51
CA GLY A 95 6.61 9.17 -8.44
C GLY A 95 5.27 9.53 -7.79
N GLY A 96 5.21 9.64 -6.46
CA GLY A 96 4.02 10.10 -5.72
C GLY A 96 3.97 11.59 -5.46
N GLU A 97 5.00 12.34 -5.86
CA GLU A 97 5.06 13.80 -5.68
C GLU A 97 3.81 14.48 -6.25
N ASP A 98 3.23 15.37 -5.46
CA ASP A 98 2.00 16.11 -5.77
C ASP A 98 0.74 15.27 -6.06
N LYS A 99 0.83 13.94 -5.95
CA LYS A 99 -0.31 13.05 -6.18
C LYS A 99 -1.05 12.75 -4.87
N PRO A 100 -2.33 13.12 -4.74
CA PRO A 100 -3.10 12.85 -3.54
C PRO A 100 -3.16 11.36 -3.21
N LEU A 101 -3.18 11.04 -1.91
CA LEU A 101 -3.38 9.70 -1.40
C LEU A 101 -4.60 9.70 -0.46
N THR A 102 -5.48 8.73 -0.63
CA THR A 102 -6.58 8.48 0.31
C THR A 102 -6.25 7.27 1.17
N VAL A 103 -6.30 7.44 2.48
CA VAL A 103 -6.09 6.37 3.47
C VAL A 103 -7.40 6.12 4.21
N ILE A 104 -7.91 4.91 4.08
CA ILE A 104 -9.18 4.48 4.66
C ILE A 104 -8.90 3.43 5.73
N GLY A 105 -9.43 3.63 6.93
CA GLY A 105 -9.22 2.64 7.98
C GLY A 105 -9.80 3.00 9.33
N PRO A 106 -9.53 2.18 10.35
CA PRO A 106 -10.16 2.32 11.65
C PRO A 106 -9.63 3.54 12.42
N ARG A 107 -10.37 3.88 13.49
CA ARG A 107 -9.96 4.92 14.44
C ARG A 107 -8.53 4.67 14.95
N GLY A 108 -7.73 5.73 15.01
CA GLY A 108 -6.33 5.69 15.45
C GLY A 108 -5.32 5.60 14.30
N LEU A 109 -5.73 5.21 13.10
CA LEU A 109 -4.84 5.10 11.95
C LEU A 109 -4.18 6.44 11.58
N GLN A 110 -4.95 7.50 11.47
CA GLN A 110 -4.43 8.85 11.23
C GLN A 110 -3.42 9.25 12.32
N GLN A 111 -3.77 9.06 13.60
CA GLN A 111 -2.88 9.38 14.71
C GLN A 111 -1.57 8.59 14.64
N PHE A 112 -1.64 7.31 14.30
CA PHE A 112 -0.45 6.45 14.12
C PHE A 112 0.46 7.00 13.03
N ILE A 113 -0.07 7.29 11.86
CA ILE A 113 0.69 7.80 10.71
C ILE A 113 1.30 9.16 11.04
N GLU A 114 0.49 10.13 11.45
CA GLU A 114 0.96 11.50 11.72
C GLU A 114 1.98 11.56 12.85
N THR A 115 1.77 10.78 13.93
CA THR A 115 2.72 10.73 15.05
C THR A 115 4.04 10.13 14.60
N THR A 116 4.01 9.03 13.84
CA THR A 116 5.23 8.37 13.37
C THR A 116 6.02 9.27 12.43
N LEU A 117 5.36 9.89 11.45
CA LEU A 117 6.01 10.82 10.52
C LEU A 117 6.61 12.03 11.25
N ARG A 118 5.88 12.62 12.21
CA ARG A 118 6.34 13.75 13.00
C ARG A 118 7.56 13.40 13.85
N LEU A 119 7.54 12.28 14.57
CA LEU A 119 8.65 11.87 15.45
C LEU A 119 9.89 11.42 14.68
N SER A 120 9.72 10.90 13.48
CA SER A 120 10.83 10.52 12.59
C SER A 120 11.31 11.67 11.68
N GLU A 121 10.74 12.87 11.84
CA GLU A 121 11.05 14.03 10.99
C GLU A 121 10.87 13.75 9.48
N SER A 122 9.96 12.82 9.16
CA SER A 122 9.65 12.45 7.79
C SER A 122 8.62 13.39 7.18
N HIS A 123 8.94 13.97 6.04
CA HIS A 123 8.07 14.89 5.32
C HIS A 123 7.59 14.25 4.03
N LEU A 124 6.28 14.32 3.79
CA LEU A 124 5.68 13.86 2.54
C LEU A 124 5.48 15.06 1.61
N ASN A 125 5.70 14.86 0.32
CA ASN A 125 5.52 15.88 -0.71
C ASN A 125 4.19 15.70 -1.47
N TYR A 126 3.18 15.13 -0.81
CA TYR A 126 1.83 14.95 -1.31
C TYR A 126 0.81 14.98 -0.18
N PRO A 127 -0.44 15.39 -0.46
CA PRO A 127 -1.49 15.43 0.56
C PRO A 127 -2.07 14.04 0.84
N ILE A 128 -2.46 13.79 2.09
CA ILE A 128 -3.23 12.61 2.49
C ILE A 128 -4.61 13.03 2.96
N THR A 129 -5.63 12.33 2.46
CA THR A 129 -7.00 12.38 2.97
C THR A 129 -7.27 11.13 3.80
N TYR A 130 -7.77 11.29 5.02
CA TYR A 130 -8.13 10.18 5.90
C TYR A 130 -9.66 10.00 5.94
N ILE A 131 -10.12 8.76 5.83
CA ILE A 131 -11.54 8.36 5.92
C ILE A 131 -11.71 7.24 6.94
#